data_d8c83e4e15d66db09fb91aa9ce5caa45
#
_entry.id   d8c83e4e15d66db09fb91aa9ce5caa45
#
_cell.length_a   1.000
_cell.length_b   1.000
_cell.length_c   1.000
_cell.angle_alpha   90.00
_cell.angle_beta   90.00
_cell.angle_gamma   90.00
#
_symmetry.space_group_name_H-M   'P 1'
#
loop_
_entity.id
_entity.type
_entity.pdbx_description
1 polymer ?
#
loop_
_entity_poly.entity_id
_entity_poly.type
_entity_poly.pdbx_seq_one_letter_code
_entity_poly.pdbx_strand_id
1 'polypeptide(L)'
;MTDKQRQETYAQMLVRLSRSNFRSRFHLKAQDKQYIRDKGWNTVADHAADFVSKRLAPAAPKNDGKQTPMRGHPVFIAQHATACCCRGCLEKWHGIPQGVPLSAEQQIYIVGMLMNWMRREMEN
;
A
#
# COMPACT_ATOMS: atom_id res chain seq x y z
N MET A 1 10.21 1.51 16.46
CA MET A 1 9.44 2.70 16.04
C MET A 1 8.15 2.77 16.84
N THR A 2 7.86 3.90 17.47
CA THR A 2 6.59 4.12 18.18
C THR A 2 5.44 4.35 17.21
N ASP A 3 4.21 4.22 17.69
CA ASP A 3 3.02 4.52 16.86
C ASP A 3 3.05 5.95 16.34
N LYS A 4 3.44 6.91 17.18
CA LYS A 4 3.55 8.32 16.78
C LYS A 4 4.57 8.50 15.66
N GLN A 5 5.75 7.89 15.79
CA GLN A 5 6.80 7.96 14.77
C GLN A 5 6.33 7.34 13.45
N ARG A 6 5.62 6.22 13.53
CA ARG A 6 5.06 5.54 12.36
C ARG A 6 4.05 6.43 11.65
N GLN A 7 3.15 7.07 12.40
CA GLN A 7 2.16 7.98 11.82
C GLN A 7 2.81 9.19 11.14
N GLU A 8 3.85 9.74 11.75
CA GLU A 8 4.60 10.85 11.16
C GLU A 8 5.28 10.42 9.85
N THR A 9 5.85 9.23 9.81
CA THR A 9 6.48 8.68 8.60
C THR A 9 5.47 8.53 7.48
N TYR A 10 4.28 7.99 7.79
CA TYR A 10 3.21 7.85 6.79
C TYR A 10 2.76 9.22 6.27
N ALA A 11 2.57 10.19 7.16
CA ALA A 11 2.14 11.53 6.77
C ALA A 11 3.13 12.18 5.82
N GLN A 12 4.43 12.10 6.13
CA GLN A 12 5.49 12.65 5.29
C GLN A 12 5.53 11.97 3.91
N MET A 13 5.40 10.65 3.88
CA MET A 13 5.40 9.90 2.63
C MET A 13 4.19 10.27 1.77
N LEU A 14 3.01 10.41 2.39
CA LEU A 14 1.80 10.79 1.65
C LEU A 14 1.94 12.17 1.01
N VAL A 15 2.63 13.10 1.67
CA VAL A 15 2.93 14.41 1.07
C VAL A 15 3.82 14.25 -0.17
N ARG A 16 4.88 13.44 -0.07
CA ARG A 16 5.76 13.17 -1.22
C ARG A 16 4.98 12.56 -2.40
N LEU A 17 4.16 11.57 -2.11
CA LEU A 17 3.36 10.87 -3.13
C LEU A 17 2.37 11.81 -3.80
N SER A 18 1.80 12.77 -3.05
CA SER A 18 0.85 13.75 -3.59
C SER A 18 1.48 14.66 -4.65
N ARG A 19 2.80 14.79 -4.65
CA ARG A 19 3.55 15.59 -5.61
C ARG A 19 3.92 14.81 -6.88
N SER A 20 3.71 13.51 -6.90
CA SER A 20 3.92 12.68 -8.07
C SER A 20 2.71 12.75 -8.98
N ASN A 21 2.91 13.12 -10.25
CA ASN A 21 1.82 13.15 -11.23
C ASN A 21 1.17 11.78 -11.40
N PHE A 22 1.96 10.73 -11.39
CA PHE A 22 1.43 9.38 -11.54
C PHE A 22 0.69 8.92 -10.27
N ARG A 23 1.32 9.03 -9.09
CA ARG A 23 0.74 8.52 -7.84
C ARG A 23 -0.49 9.30 -7.40
N SER A 24 -0.51 10.61 -7.63
CA SER A 24 -1.63 11.47 -7.22
C SER A 24 -2.92 11.24 -8.02
N ARG A 25 -2.86 10.49 -9.12
CA ARG A 25 -4.03 10.17 -9.93
C ARG A 25 -4.94 9.09 -9.33
N PHE A 26 -4.40 8.29 -8.41
CA PHE A 26 -5.15 7.17 -7.87
C PHE A 26 -6.10 7.64 -6.77
N HIS A 27 -7.37 7.28 -6.93
CA HIS A 27 -8.42 7.57 -5.95
C HIS A 27 -9.37 6.39 -5.87
N LEU A 28 -9.95 6.16 -4.70
CA LEU A 28 -10.99 5.16 -4.54
C LEU A 28 -12.26 5.64 -5.22
N LYS A 29 -12.89 4.77 -5.98
CA LYS A 29 -14.19 5.01 -6.60
C LYS A 29 -15.29 4.66 -5.59
N ALA A 30 -16.53 5.05 -5.91
CA ALA A 30 -17.68 4.77 -5.04
C ALA A 30 -17.79 3.29 -4.69
N GLN A 31 -17.58 2.40 -5.66
CA GLN A 31 -17.64 0.95 -5.43
C GLN A 31 -16.54 0.45 -4.51
N ASP A 32 -15.35 1.04 -4.58
CA ASP A 32 -14.24 0.69 -3.67
C ASP A 32 -14.56 1.11 -2.24
N LYS A 33 -15.10 2.30 -2.08
CA LYS A 33 -15.52 2.82 -0.77
C LYS A 33 -16.64 1.99 -0.18
N GLN A 34 -17.59 1.57 -1.00
CA GLN A 34 -18.69 0.70 -0.55
C GLN A 34 -18.16 -0.67 -0.10
N TYR A 35 -17.19 -1.22 -0.82
CA TYR A 35 -16.53 -2.47 -0.43
C TYR A 35 -15.92 -2.36 0.97
N ILE A 36 -15.20 -1.26 1.24
CA ILE A 36 -14.59 -1.03 2.56
C ILE A 36 -15.66 -0.94 3.65
N ARG A 37 -16.77 -0.22 3.39
CA ARG A 37 -17.88 -0.10 4.37
C ARG A 37 -18.50 -1.47 4.64
N ASP A 38 -18.75 -2.25 3.61
CA ASP A 38 -19.42 -3.55 3.74
C ASP A 38 -18.55 -4.57 4.46
N LYS A 39 -17.25 -4.62 4.13
CA LYS A 39 -16.32 -5.61 4.71
C LYS A 39 -15.75 -5.19 6.06
N GLY A 40 -15.59 -3.89 6.28
CA GLY A 40 -14.98 -3.34 7.48
C GLY A 40 -13.46 -3.31 7.43
N TRP A 41 -12.87 -2.44 8.25
CA TRP A 41 -11.43 -2.19 8.24
C TRP A 41 -10.59 -3.42 8.59
N ASN A 42 -11.04 -4.25 9.54
CA ASN A 42 -10.27 -5.44 9.92
C ASN A 42 -10.15 -6.42 8.76
N THR A 43 -11.24 -6.66 8.04
CA THR A 43 -11.23 -7.54 6.87
C THR A 43 -10.33 -6.98 5.75
N VAL A 44 -10.42 -5.68 5.50
CA VAL A 44 -9.59 -5.03 4.47
C VAL A 44 -8.12 -5.10 4.86
N ALA A 45 -7.80 -4.91 6.15
CA ALA A 45 -6.42 -5.05 6.64
C ALA A 45 -5.89 -6.47 6.46
N ASP A 46 -6.73 -7.48 6.72
CA ASP A 46 -6.35 -8.89 6.49
C ASP A 46 -6.06 -9.16 5.02
N HIS A 47 -6.90 -8.61 4.12
CA HIS A 47 -6.65 -8.71 2.68
C HIS A 47 -5.33 -8.03 2.29
N ALA A 48 -5.08 -6.84 2.83
CA ALA A 48 -3.83 -6.12 2.55
C ALA A 48 -2.61 -6.94 2.99
N ALA A 49 -2.65 -7.49 4.21
CA ALA A 49 -1.57 -8.32 4.74
C ALA A 49 -1.35 -9.56 3.86
N ASP A 50 -2.42 -10.19 3.41
CA ASP A 50 -2.35 -11.39 2.57
C ASP A 50 -1.73 -11.06 1.20
N PHE A 51 -2.18 -10.00 0.53
CA PHE A 51 -1.61 -9.57 -0.76
C PHE A 51 -0.13 -9.22 -0.62
N VAL A 52 0.24 -8.51 0.43
CA VAL A 52 1.63 -8.12 0.67
C VAL A 52 2.49 -9.36 0.90
N SER A 53 2.07 -10.28 1.76
CA SER A 53 2.87 -11.46 2.09
C SER A 53 3.04 -12.41 0.91
N LYS A 54 2.02 -12.55 0.08
CA LYS A 54 2.03 -13.52 -1.03
C LYS A 54 2.63 -12.97 -2.31
N ARG A 55 2.34 -11.71 -2.63
CA ARG A 55 2.68 -11.15 -3.95
C ARG A 55 3.87 -10.20 -3.93
N LEU A 56 4.23 -9.66 -2.76
CA LEU A 56 5.25 -8.63 -2.65
C LEU A 56 6.45 -9.05 -1.81
N ALA A 57 6.22 -9.80 -0.74
CA ALA A 57 7.24 -10.14 0.24
C ALA A 57 8.37 -11.04 -0.26
N PRO A 58 8.16 -12.01 -1.18
CA PRO A 58 9.26 -12.85 -1.64
C PRO A 58 10.43 -12.03 -2.22
N ALA A 59 11.65 -12.56 -2.10
CA ALA A 59 12.84 -11.90 -2.64
C ALA A 59 12.76 -11.65 -4.14
N ALA A 60 12.13 -12.59 -4.87
CA ALA A 60 11.89 -12.49 -6.30
C ALA A 60 10.42 -12.82 -6.55
N PRO A 61 9.53 -11.83 -6.37
CA PRO A 61 8.09 -12.07 -6.56
C PRO A 61 7.79 -12.48 -7.99
N LYS A 62 6.81 -13.35 -8.13
CA LYS A 62 6.30 -13.74 -9.45
C LYS A 62 5.72 -12.50 -10.15
N ASN A 63 6.06 -12.30 -11.41
CA ASN A 63 5.63 -11.15 -12.22
C ASN A 63 6.00 -9.79 -11.59
N ASP A 64 7.19 -9.68 -11.00
CA ASP A 64 7.61 -8.43 -10.35
C ASP A 64 7.56 -7.26 -11.35
N GLY A 65 6.92 -6.18 -10.89
CA GLY A 65 6.59 -5.02 -11.72
C GLY A 65 5.14 -5.04 -12.24
N LYS A 66 4.48 -6.19 -12.23
CA LYS A 66 3.11 -6.37 -12.74
C LYS A 66 2.22 -7.22 -11.82
N GLN A 67 2.69 -7.50 -10.60
CA GLN A 67 1.97 -8.39 -9.69
C GLN A 67 0.70 -7.77 -9.10
N THR A 68 0.59 -6.45 -9.08
CA THR A 68 -0.55 -5.75 -8.50
C THR A 68 -1.50 -5.28 -9.60
N PRO A 69 -2.74 -5.79 -9.65
CA PRO A 69 -3.73 -5.31 -10.61
C PRO A 69 -4.03 -3.82 -10.45
N MET A 70 -4.46 -3.18 -11.52
CA MET A 70 -4.77 -1.75 -11.52
C MET A 70 -6.15 -1.45 -10.92
N ARG A 71 -6.98 -2.46 -10.72
CA ARG A 71 -8.36 -2.32 -10.18
C ARG A 71 -8.83 -3.68 -9.67
N GLY A 72 -10.01 -3.70 -9.07
CA GLY A 72 -10.64 -4.93 -8.60
C GLY A 72 -10.63 -5.12 -7.10
N HIS A 73 -9.88 -4.28 -6.38
CA HIS A 73 -9.86 -4.28 -4.91
C HIS A 73 -9.29 -2.94 -4.45
N PRO A 74 -9.86 -2.30 -3.40
CA PRO A 74 -9.33 -1.03 -2.91
C PRO A 74 -7.86 -1.10 -2.48
N VAL A 75 -7.40 -2.25 -1.98
CA VAL A 75 -5.99 -2.46 -1.62
C VAL A 75 -5.08 -2.31 -2.85
N PHE A 76 -5.50 -2.79 -4.02
CA PHE A 76 -4.70 -2.66 -5.24
C PHE A 76 -4.52 -1.19 -5.63
N ILE A 77 -5.60 -0.40 -5.53
CA ILE A 77 -5.54 1.04 -5.79
C ILE A 77 -4.57 1.71 -4.80
N ALA A 78 -4.68 1.35 -3.51
CA ALA A 78 -3.80 1.88 -2.47
C ALA A 78 -2.34 1.54 -2.74
N GLN A 79 -2.05 0.33 -3.21
CA GLN A 79 -0.68 -0.10 -3.53
C GLN A 79 -0.06 0.77 -4.63
N HIS A 80 -0.81 1.07 -5.68
CA HIS A 80 -0.33 1.96 -6.74
C HIS A 80 -0.18 3.40 -6.25
N ALA A 81 -1.15 3.89 -5.49
CA ALA A 81 -1.11 5.26 -4.97
C ALA A 81 0.06 5.49 -4.02
N THR A 82 0.46 4.47 -3.25
CA THR A 82 1.50 4.59 -2.23
C THR A 82 2.85 4.02 -2.66
N ALA A 83 2.99 3.63 -3.93
CA ALA A 83 4.21 3.03 -4.47
C ALA A 83 4.62 1.74 -3.75
N CYS A 84 3.63 0.95 -3.34
CA CYS A 84 3.79 -0.38 -2.75
C CYS A 84 3.29 -1.46 -3.71
N CYS A 85 3.35 -1.21 -5.01
CA CYS A 85 2.80 -2.10 -6.03
C CYS A 85 3.80 -3.13 -6.55
N CYS A 86 5.08 -2.90 -6.38
CA CYS A 86 6.15 -3.82 -6.78
C CYS A 86 7.43 -3.53 -5.99
N ARG A 87 8.40 -4.44 -6.07
CA ARG A 87 9.65 -4.31 -5.31
C ARG A 87 10.49 -3.13 -5.78
N GLY A 88 10.46 -2.80 -7.07
CA GLY A 88 11.16 -1.63 -7.60
C GLY A 88 10.60 -0.32 -7.06
N CYS A 89 9.28 -0.22 -6.96
CA CYS A 89 8.63 0.96 -6.39
C CYS A 89 8.91 1.08 -4.89
N LEU A 90 8.91 -0.03 -4.17
CA LEU A 90 9.27 -0.05 -2.75
C LEU A 90 10.70 0.45 -2.53
N GLU A 91 11.63 0.03 -3.36
CA GLU A 91 13.02 0.49 -3.24
C GLU A 91 13.12 1.98 -3.54
N LYS A 92 12.53 2.42 -4.64
CA LYS A 92 12.61 3.81 -5.09
C LYS A 92 11.97 4.78 -4.09
N TRP A 93 10.80 4.45 -3.58
CA TRP A 93 10.02 5.38 -2.76
C TRP A 93 10.22 5.19 -1.26
N HIS A 94 10.39 3.95 -0.81
CA HIS A 94 10.43 3.61 0.62
C HIS A 94 11.80 3.13 1.09
N GLY A 95 12.78 3.01 0.19
CA GLY A 95 14.13 2.58 0.56
C GLY A 95 14.21 1.12 0.99
N ILE A 96 13.22 0.29 0.60
CA ILE A 96 13.20 -1.14 0.96
C ILE A 96 13.88 -1.92 -0.17
N PRO A 97 15.05 -2.55 0.09
CA PRO A 97 15.86 -3.16 -0.98
C PRO A 97 15.15 -4.31 -1.69
N GLN A 98 15.38 -4.41 -2.99
CA GLN A 98 14.98 -5.58 -3.78
C GLN A 98 15.91 -6.75 -3.48
N GLY A 99 15.49 -7.96 -3.84
CA GLY A 99 16.33 -9.16 -3.77
C GLY A 99 16.41 -9.84 -2.42
N VAL A 100 15.74 -9.29 -1.40
CA VAL A 100 15.68 -9.85 -0.05
C VAL A 100 14.20 -9.97 0.35
N PRO A 101 13.78 -11.07 0.97
CA PRO A 101 12.40 -11.18 1.43
C PRO A 101 12.05 -10.04 2.39
N LEU A 102 10.83 -9.54 2.32
CA LEU A 102 10.37 -8.51 3.25
C LEU A 102 10.31 -9.08 4.67
N SER A 103 10.87 -8.34 5.63
CA SER A 103 10.75 -8.71 7.04
C SER A 103 9.30 -8.51 7.52
N ALA A 104 8.98 -9.09 8.68
CA ALA A 104 7.68 -8.88 9.31
C ALA A 104 7.42 -7.40 9.56
N GLU A 105 8.43 -6.65 10.03
CA GLU A 105 8.30 -5.20 10.27
C GLU A 105 8.07 -4.42 9.00
N GLN A 106 8.74 -4.78 7.90
CA GLN A 106 8.54 -4.14 6.61
C GLN A 106 7.13 -4.39 6.10
N GLN A 107 6.61 -5.61 6.25
CA GLN A 107 5.23 -5.92 5.87
C GLN A 107 4.23 -5.13 6.68
N ILE A 108 4.44 -5.00 8.00
CA ILE A 108 3.59 -4.18 8.88
C ILE A 108 3.61 -2.71 8.44
N TYR A 109 4.79 -2.18 8.13
CA TYR A 109 4.93 -0.82 7.62
C TYR A 109 4.11 -0.61 6.35
N ILE A 110 4.24 -1.54 5.39
CA ILE A 110 3.55 -1.45 4.11
C ILE A 110 2.03 -1.48 4.31
N VAL A 111 1.52 -2.45 5.10
CA VAL A 111 0.09 -2.54 5.39
C VAL A 111 -0.42 -1.26 6.04
N GLY A 112 0.34 -0.70 7.00
CA GLY A 112 -0.01 0.56 7.63
C GLY A 112 -0.08 1.73 6.65
N MET A 113 0.85 1.77 5.69
CA MET A 113 0.86 2.76 4.62
C MET A 113 -0.43 2.68 3.79
N LEU A 114 -0.80 1.47 3.37
CA LEU A 114 -2.01 1.22 2.59
C LEU A 114 -3.26 1.63 3.35
N MET A 115 -3.35 1.24 4.62
CA MET A 115 -4.52 1.55 5.46
C MET A 115 -4.65 3.06 5.70
N ASN A 116 -3.53 3.76 5.93
CA ASN A 116 -3.55 5.21 6.11
C ASN A 116 -4.06 5.93 4.87
N TRP A 117 -3.59 5.51 3.69
CA TRP A 117 -4.04 6.11 2.44
C TRP A 117 -5.54 5.87 2.23
N MET A 118 -6.01 4.63 2.43
CA MET A 118 -7.42 4.30 2.26
C MET A 118 -8.32 5.09 3.22
N ARG A 119 -7.89 5.26 4.47
CA ARG A 119 -8.66 6.05 5.44
C ARG A 119 -8.81 7.50 5.02
N ARG A 120 -7.74 8.10 4.48
CA ARG A 120 -7.83 9.48 3.96
C ARG A 120 -8.78 9.57 2.79
N GLU A 121 -8.75 8.59 1.89
CA GLU A 121 -9.68 8.55 0.76
C GLU A 121 -11.13 8.42 1.22
N MET A 122 -11.38 7.69 2.30
CA MET A 122 -12.73 7.53 2.86
C MET A 122 -13.27 8.81 3.49
N GLU A 123 -12.39 9.71 3.92
CA GLU A 123 -12.77 11.00 4.51
C GLU A 123 -13.10 12.06 3.46
N ASN A 124 -12.78 11.83 2.22
CA ASN A 124 -12.99 12.79 1.13
C ASN A 124 -14.33 12.56 0.39
#